data_3c576ba4e29a620ab82672f15fa7a2dd
#
_entry.id   3c576ba4e29a620ab82672f15fa7a2dd
#
_cell.length_a   1.000
_cell.length_b   1.000
_cell.length_c   1.000
_cell.angle_alpha   90.00
_cell.angle_beta   90.00
_cell.angle_gamma   90.00
#
_symmetry.space_group_name_H-M   'P 1'
#
loop_
_entity.id
_entity.type
_entity.pdbx_description
1 polymer ?
#
loop_
_entity_poly.entity_id
_entity_poly.type
_entity_poly.pdbx_seq_one_letter_code
_entity_poly.pdbx_strand_id
1 'polypeptide(L)'
;GLTMGYVIFLICLYINSSQNFVWSFANLATTFLIALPNTLLIANLMLANNTCDLEEDEANHRYTIVHYIGKKAALIWWTTALILAFVAIVVAVILGLLSPIMLLILLIAPLMIKFARPYLLKQVKKETFISSVKILMVFQLVQVLLFFVSLIKF
;
A
#
# COMPACT_ATOMS: atom_id res chain seq x y z
N GLY A 1 -5.89 -6.04 -2.89
CA GLY A 1 -4.55 -5.72 -2.39
C GLY A 1 -3.59 -6.88 -2.60
N LEU A 2 -3.86 -8.04 -2.02
CA LEU A 2 -2.97 -9.20 -2.07
C LEU A 2 -2.64 -9.63 -3.51
N THR A 3 -3.65 -9.78 -4.35
CA THR A 3 -3.46 -10.20 -5.74
C THR A 3 -2.63 -9.18 -6.54
N MET A 4 -3.03 -7.92 -6.52
CA MET A 4 -2.37 -6.87 -7.31
C MET A 4 -1.06 -6.36 -6.68
N GLY A 5 -0.90 -6.47 -5.37
CA GLY A 5 0.32 -6.03 -4.68
C GLY A 5 1.37 -7.14 -4.59
N TYR A 6 1.02 -8.29 -4.02
CA TYR A 6 1.99 -9.34 -3.75
C TYR A 6 2.10 -10.39 -4.86
N VAL A 7 0.98 -10.88 -5.41
CA VAL A 7 1.05 -11.94 -6.43
C VAL A 7 1.72 -11.43 -7.70
N ILE A 8 1.43 -10.20 -8.14
CA ILE A 8 2.14 -9.60 -9.28
C ILE A 8 3.63 -9.48 -9.00
N PHE A 9 4.02 -9.05 -7.78
CA PHE A 9 5.41 -8.99 -7.35
C PHE A 9 6.08 -10.37 -7.43
N LEU A 10 5.40 -11.44 -6.96
CA LEU A 10 5.92 -12.82 -7.06
C LEU A 10 6.07 -13.29 -8.51
N ILE A 11 5.14 -12.95 -9.39
CA ILE A 11 5.23 -13.29 -10.82
C ILE A 11 6.46 -12.60 -11.42
N CYS A 12 6.67 -11.31 -11.16
CA CYS A 12 7.84 -10.58 -11.63
C CYS A 12 9.14 -11.20 -11.08
N LEU A 13 9.17 -11.57 -9.80
CA LEU A 13 10.30 -12.25 -9.18
C LEU A 13 10.56 -13.60 -9.83
N TYR A 14 9.53 -14.41 -10.07
CA TYR A 14 9.65 -15.70 -10.74
C TYR A 14 10.24 -15.58 -12.13
N ILE A 15 9.73 -14.67 -12.96
CA ILE A 15 10.22 -14.47 -14.32
C ILE A 15 11.70 -14.05 -14.35
N ASN A 16 12.12 -13.19 -13.41
CA ASN A 16 13.48 -12.61 -13.42
C ASN A 16 14.51 -13.44 -12.66
N SER A 17 14.11 -14.33 -11.74
CA SER A 17 15.04 -15.03 -10.84
C SER A 17 14.71 -16.50 -10.61
N SER A 18 13.92 -17.14 -11.49
CA SER A 18 13.39 -18.49 -11.30
C SER A 18 14.46 -19.56 -11.02
N GLN A 19 15.67 -19.42 -11.56
CA GLN A 19 16.75 -20.38 -11.36
C GLN A 19 17.59 -20.11 -10.10
N ASN A 20 17.58 -18.88 -9.58
CA ASN A 20 18.43 -18.44 -8.47
C ASN A 20 17.66 -18.21 -7.17
N PHE A 21 16.33 -18.17 -7.24
CA PHE A 21 15.50 -17.93 -6.06
C PHE A 21 15.07 -19.26 -5.43
N VAL A 22 15.45 -19.45 -4.17
CA VAL A 22 15.02 -20.63 -3.40
C VAL A 22 13.62 -20.39 -2.86
N TRP A 23 12.67 -21.18 -3.33
CA TRP A 23 11.25 -21.13 -2.92
C TRP A 23 11.06 -21.79 -1.55
N SER A 24 11.44 -21.08 -0.49
CA SER A 24 11.22 -21.48 0.90
C SER A 24 10.20 -20.57 1.57
N PHE A 25 9.58 -21.03 2.66
CA PHE A 25 8.66 -20.21 3.44
C PHE A 25 9.34 -18.93 3.97
N ALA A 26 10.60 -19.03 4.40
CA ALA A 26 11.36 -17.87 4.88
C ALA A 26 11.53 -16.82 3.76
N ASN A 27 11.91 -17.24 2.55
CA ASN A 27 12.08 -16.32 1.42
C ASN A 27 10.74 -15.73 0.94
N LEU A 28 9.66 -16.50 0.99
CA LEU A 28 8.32 -15.98 0.71
C LEU A 28 7.87 -14.95 1.77
N ALA A 29 8.19 -15.17 3.04
CA ALA A 29 7.87 -14.22 4.11
C ALA A 29 8.68 -12.91 3.96
N THR A 30 9.97 -12.99 3.60
CA THR A 30 10.79 -11.79 3.37
C THR A 30 10.33 -11.01 2.14
N THR A 31 10.02 -11.70 1.04
CA THR A 31 9.47 -11.05 -0.17
C THR A 31 8.09 -10.44 0.09
N PHE A 32 7.26 -11.08 0.93
CA PHE A 32 5.99 -10.50 1.36
C PHE A 32 6.20 -9.22 2.16
N LEU A 33 7.14 -9.17 3.09
CA LEU A 33 7.45 -7.96 3.87
C LEU A 33 7.91 -6.81 2.96
N ILE A 34 8.74 -7.08 1.96
CA ILE A 34 9.19 -6.08 0.98
C ILE A 34 8.02 -5.56 0.12
N ALA A 35 7.11 -6.44 -0.28
CA ALA A 35 5.94 -6.08 -1.09
C ALA A 35 4.77 -5.52 -0.27
N LEU A 36 4.82 -5.63 1.07
CA LEU A 36 3.71 -5.27 1.96
C LEU A 36 3.25 -3.82 1.83
N PRO A 37 4.13 -2.80 1.70
CA PRO A 37 3.71 -1.42 1.48
C PRO A 37 2.80 -1.28 0.27
N ASN A 38 3.17 -1.88 -0.86
CA ASN A 38 2.40 -1.85 -2.09
C ASN A 38 1.07 -2.58 -1.95
N THR A 39 1.09 -3.74 -1.31
CA THR A 39 -0.09 -4.55 -1.03
C THR A 39 -1.12 -3.79 -0.21
N LEU A 40 -0.66 -3.10 0.86
CA LEU A 40 -1.51 -2.32 1.75
C LEU A 40 -2.07 -1.07 1.06
N LEU A 41 -1.27 -0.35 0.28
CA LEU A 41 -1.73 0.86 -0.41
C LEU A 41 -2.71 0.56 -1.54
N ILE A 42 -2.53 -0.55 -2.26
CA ILE A 42 -3.52 -1.01 -3.26
C ILE A 42 -4.82 -1.45 -2.57
N ALA A 43 -4.72 -2.17 -1.44
CA ALA A 43 -5.89 -2.52 -0.63
C ALA A 43 -6.63 -1.26 -0.14
N ASN A 44 -5.89 -0.23 0.31
CA ASN A 44 -6.44 1.06 0.71
C ASN A 44 -7.17 1.78 -0.41
N LEU A 45 -6.64 1.73 -1.63
CA LEU A 45 -7.32 2.32 -2.79
C LEU A 45 -8.69 1.66 -3.01
N MET A 46 -8.75 0.32 -2.96
CA MET A 46 -9.99 -0.42 -3.10
C MET A 46 -10.96 -0.18 -1.94
N LEU A 47 -10.44 -0.12 -0.71
CA LEU A 47 -11.25 0.19 0.47
C LEU A 47 -11.84 1.60 0.40
N ALA A 48 -11.05 2.60 -0.04
CA ALA A 48 -11.53 3.96 -0.23
C ALA A 48 -12.61 4.04 -1.31
N ASN A 49 -12.44 3.28 -2.41
CA ASN A 49 -13.46 3.18 -3.44
C ASN A 49 -14.79 2.68 -2.88
N ASN A 50 -14.77 1.52 -2.20
CA ASN A 50 -15.95 0.92 -1.62
C ASN A 50 -16.58 1.80 -0.51
N THR A 51 -15.76 2.58 0.22
CA THR A 51 -16.26 3.49 1.27
C THR A 51 -16.99 4.69 0.66
N CYS A 52 -16.48 5.21 -0.46
CA CYS A 52 -17.12 6.32 -1.18
C CYS A 52 -18.40 5.89 -1.91
N ASP A 53 -18.46 4.64 -2.37
CA ASP A 53 -19.55 4.11 -3.18
C ASP A 53 -20.61 3.37 -2.35
N LEU A 54 -20.51 3.34 -1.02
CA LEU A 54 -21.34 2.48 -0.15
C LEU A 54 -22.84 2.58 -0.44
N GLU A 55 -23.38 3.80 -0.49
CA GLU A 55 -24.83 4.02 -0.70
C GLU A 55 -25.27 3.61 -2.12
N GLU A 56 -24.42 3.83 -3.13
CA GLU A 56 -24.68 3.42 -4.51
C GLU A 56 -24.57 1.89 -4.66
N ASP A 57 -23.58 1.28 -4.02
CA ASP A 57 -23.40 -0.18 -4.02
C ASP A 57 -24.61 -0.87 -3.36
N GLU A 58 -25.10 -0.38 -2.22
CA GLU A 58 -26.27 -0.93 -1.52
C GLU A 58 -27.55 -0.78 -2.35
N ALA A 59 -27.75 0.37 -3.01
CA ALA A 59 -28.89 0.59 -3.89
C ALA A 59 -28.89 -0.36 -5.08
N ASN A 60 -27.71 -0.79 -5.55
CA ASN A 60 -27.53 -1.76 -6.62
C ASN A 60 -27.40 -3.21 -6.13
N HIS A 61 -27.76 -3.51 -4.88
CA HIS A 61 -27.63 -4.83 -4.24
C HIS A 61 -26.19 -5.40 -4.27
N ARG A 62 -25.20 -4.53 -4.26
CA ARG A 62 -23.79 -4.88 -4.24
C ARG A 62 -23.21 -4.70 -2.84
N TYR A 63 -23.05 -5.78 -2.11
CA TYR A 63 -22.58 -5.75 -0.71
C TYR A 63 -21.07 -5.91 -0.64
N THR A 64 -20.35 -4.79 -0.48
CA THR A 64 -18.89 -4.75 -0.29
C THR A 64 -18.52 -4.92 1.17
N ILE A 65 -17.21 -5.09 1.48
CA ILE A 65 -16.73 -5.25 2.87
C ILE A 65 -17.22 -4.09 3.76
N VAL A 66 -17.33 -2.87 3.22
CA VAL A 66 -17.73 -1.68 3.98
C VAL A 66 -19.19 -1.76 4.45
N HIS A 67 -20.06 -2.45 3.71
CA HIS A 67 -21.43 -2.74 4.15
C HIS A 67 -21.45 -3.47 5.50
N TYR A 68 -20.56 -4.45 5.68
CA TYR A 68 -20.53 -5.28 6.89
C TYR A 68 -19.82 -4.63 8.05
N ILE A 69 -18.70 -3.90 7.81
CA ILE A 69 -17.89 -3.31 8.88
C ILE A 69 -18.26 -1.85 9.20
N GLY A 70 -18.95 -1.17 8.29
CA GLY A 70 -19.32 0.24 8.38
C GLY A 70 -18.18 1.21 8.06
N LYS A 71 -18.56 2.47 7.72
CA LYS A 71 -17.59 3.52 7.33
C LYS A 71 -16.52 3.80 8.39
N LYS A 72 -16.89 3.82 9.70
CA LYS A 72 -15.93 4.09 10.78
C LYS A 72 -14.79 3.07 10.82
N ALA A 73 -15.11 1.78 10.80
CA ALA A 73 -14.11 0.71 10.80
C ALA A 73 -13.28 0.76 9.52
N ALA A 74 -13.91 1.01 8.37
CA ALA A 74 -13.19 1.16 7.10
C ALA A 74 -12.15 2.29 7.15
N LEU A 75 -12.45 3.45 7.75
CA LEU A 75 -11.50 4.55 7.92
C LEU A 75 -10.36 4.21 8.88
N ILE A 76 -10.65 3.48 9.96
CA ILE A 76 -9.62 2.98 10.89
C ILE A 76 -8.68 2.02 10.15
N TRP A 77 -9.22 1.04 9.42
CA TRP A 77 -8.43 0.08 8.65
C TRP A 77 -7.59 0.77 7.59
N TRP A 78 -8.17 1.76 6.87
CA TRP A 78 -7.48 2.54 5.88
C TRP A 78 -6.28 3.30 6.46
N THR A 79 -6.48 3.97 7.60
CA THR A 79 -5.42 4.73 8.30
C THR A 79 -4.34 3.79 8.82
N THR A 80 -4.74 2.68 9.44
CA THR A 80 -3.83 1.66 9.97
C THR A 80 -2.97 1.07 8.85
N ALA A 81 -3.56 0.73 7.71
CA ALA A 81 -2.81 0.18 6.58
C ALA A 81 -1.81 1.19 5.99
N LEU A 82 -2.15 2.49 5.96
CA LEU A 82 -1.20 3.54 5.56
C LEU A 82 -0.01 3.63 6.52
N ILE A 83 -0.25 3.57 7.83
CA ILE A 83 0.82 3.56 8.85
C ILE A 83 1.67 2.29 8.71
N LEU A 84 1.04 1.13 8.58
CA LEU A 84 1.73 -0.15 8.42
C LEU A 84 2.59 -0.21 7.15
N ALA A 85 2.23 0.51 6.09
CA ALA A 85 3.06 0.61 4.88
C ALA A 85 4.42 1.28 5.18
N PHE A 86 4.45 2.34 5.99
CA PHE A 86 5.70 2.94 6.46
C PHE A 86 6.46 2.02 7.42
N VAL A 87 5.76 1.42 8.39
CA VAL A 87 6.35 0.50 9.36
C VAL A 87 7.02 -0.69 8.66
N ALA A 88 6.39 -1.24 7.62
CA ALA A 88 6.95 -2.36 6.87
C ALA A 88 8.31 -2.01 6.23
N ILE A 89 8.48 -0.79 5.70
CA ILE A 89 9.77 -0.35 5.16
C ILE A 89 10.81 -0.24 6.28
N VAL A 90 10.44 0.36 7.41
CA VAL A 90 11.36 0.49 8.56
C VAL A 90 11.80 -0.88 9.05
N VAL A 91 10.87 -1.82 9.22
CA VAL A 91 11.17 -3.19 9.63
C VAL A 91 12.06 -3.89 8.60
N ALA A 92 11.78 -3.75 7.31
CA ALA A 92 12.59 -4.35 6.26
C ALA A 92 14.03 -3.79 6.23
N VAL A 93 14.22 -2.51 6.53
CA VAL A 93 15.56 -1.90 6.69
C VAL A 93 16.26 -2.43 7.94
N ILE A 94 15.58 -2.50 9.10
CA ILE A 94 16.16 -3.03 10.35
C ILE A 94 16.61 -4.49 10.17
N LEU A 95 15.86 -5.29 9.41
CA LEU A 95 16.20 -6.69 9.12
C LEU A 95 17.28 -6.82 8.02
N GLY A 96 17.83 -5.72 7.50
CA GLY A 96 18.84 -5.74 6.44
C GLY A 96 18.33 -6.18 5.07
N LEU A 97 17.00 -6.22 4.88
CA LEU A 97 16.37 -6.60 3.61
C LEU A 97 16.35 -5.45 2.60
N LEU A 98 16.37 -4.22 3.08
CA LEU A 98 16.39 -2.99 2.28
C LEU A 98 17.52 -2.07 2.71
N SER A 99 18.04 -1.29 1.77
CA SER A 99 19.05 -0.27 2.06
C SER A 99 18.53 0.80 3.04
N PRO A 100 19.38 1.31 3.96
CA PRO A 100 19.01 2.40 4.87
C PRO A 100 18.48 3.66 4.18
N ILE A 101 18.85 3.91 2.93
CA ILE A 101 18.36 5.04 2.12
C ILE A 101 16.83 5.01 1.96
N MET A 102 16.22 3.81 2.05
CA MET A 102 14.75 3.66 1.99
C MET A 102 14.03 4.36 3.15
N LEU A 103 14.72 4.65 4.27
CA LEU A 103 14.15 5.41 5.38
C LEU A 103 13.82 6.87 4.99
N LEU A 104 14.41 7.40 3.91
CA LEU A 104 14.06 8.72 3.39
C LEU A 104 12.59 8.83 2.96
N ILE A 105 11.91 7.69 2.75
CA ILE A 105 10.46 7.68 2.48
C ILE A 105 9.65 8.28 3.64
N LEU A 106 10.17 8.27 4.86
CA LEU A 106 9.51 8.88 6.02
C LEU A 106 9.34 10.39 5.86
N LEU A 107 10.17 11.05 5.04
CA LEU A 107 10.08 12.50 4.77
C LEU A 107 8.77 12.87 4.05
N ILE A 108 8.13 11.94 3.36
CA ILE A 108 6.82 12.21 2.73
C ILE A 108 5.64 12.03 3.69
N ALA A 109 5.83 11.57 4.92
CA ALA A 109 4.74 11.34 5.88
C ALA A 109 3.86 12.59 6.11
N PRO A 110 4.39 13.82 6.28
CA PRO A 110 3.57 15.03 6.41
C PRO A 110 2.71 15.28 5.17
N LEU A 111 3.24 14.99 3.97
CA LEU A 111 2.50 15.12 2.71
C LEU A 111 1.37 14.07 2.63
N MET A 112 1.62 12.84 3.10
CA MET A 112 0.59 11.78 3.16
C MET A 112 -0.55 12.18 4.11
N ILE A 113 -0.24 12.77 5.27
CA ILE A 113 -1.25 13.30 6.21
C ILE A 113 -2.08 14.39 5.53
N LYS A 114 -1.45 15.32 4.82
CA LYS A 114 -2.14 16.37 4.07
C LYS A 114 -3.10 15.80 3.02
N PHE A 115 -2.67 14.77 2.28
CA PHE A 115 -3.51 14.11 1.27
C PHE A 115 -4.64 13.27 1.91
N ALA A 116 -4.40 12.63 3.05
CA ALA A 116 -5.39 11.81 3.75
C ALA A 116 -6.55 12.63 4.33
N ARG A 117 -6.27 13.84 4.81
CA ARG A 117 -7.22 14.68 5.54
C ARG A 117 -8.57 14.87 4.83
N PRO A 118 -8.66 15.23 3.54
CA PRO A 118 -9.95 15.41 2.86
C PRO A 118 -10.79 14.13 2.87
N TYR A 119 -10.18 12.98 2.61
CA TYR A 119 -10.87 11.69 2.60
C TYR A 119 -11.33 11.27 4.00
N LEU A 120 -10.53 11.52 5.04
CA LEU A 120 -10.91 11.20 6.42
C LEU A 120 -12.07 12.06 6.93
N LEU A 121 -12.20 13.31 6.45
CA LEU A 121 -13.29 14.22 6.83
C LEU A 121 -14.60 13.90 6.09
N LYS A 122 -14.53 13.53 4.81
CA LYS A 122 -15.70 13.27 3.97
C LYS A 122 -15.36 12.20 2.93
N GLN A 123 -16.24 11.25 2.69
CA GLN A 123 -16.05 10.16 1.73
C GLN A 123 -17.01 10.36 0.56
N VAL A 124 -16.54 11.07 -0.47
CA VAL A 124 -17.29 11.37 -1.71
C VAL A 124 -16.46 11.01 -2.91
N LYS A 125 -17.00 10.15 -3.78
CA LYS A 125 -16.29 9.60 -4.95
C LYS A 125 -15.64 10.67 -5.82
N LYS A 126 -16.40 11.69 -6.22
CA LYS A 126 -15.93 12.73 -7.14
C LYS A 126 -14.96 13.74 -6.51
N GLU A 127 -14.95 13.86 -5.16
CA GLU A 127 -14.21 14.91 -4.46
C GLU A 127 -12.98 14.38 -3.71
N THR A 128 -13.14 13.28 -2.96
CA THR A 128 -12.15 12.86 -1.97
C THR A 128 -11.49 11.51 -2.26
N PHE A 129 -12.05 10.67 -3.12
CA PHE A 129 -11.39 9.43 -3.56
C PHE A 129 -10.00 9.68 -4.15
N ILE A 130 -9.83 10.81 -4.86
CA ILE A 130 -8.55 11.24 -5.42
C ILE A 130 -7.43 11.34 -4.37
N SER A 131 -7.76 11.51 -3.10
CA SER A 131 -6.79 11.50 -1.99
C SER A 131 -6.06 10.16 -1.89
N SER A 132 -6.77 9.04 -1.95
CA SER A 132 -6.18 7.70 -1.92
C SER A 132 -5.34 7.42 -3.17
N VAL A 133 -5.77 7.92 -4.33
CA VAL A 133 -4.99 7.83 -5.57
C VAL A 133 -3.67 8.60 -5.45
N LYS A 134 -3.71 9.84 -4.96
CA LYS A 134 -2.50 10.68 -4.76
C LYS A 134 -1.52 10.02 -3.78
N ILE A 135 -2.02 9.46 -2.67
CA ILE A 135 -1.20 8.76 -1.68
C ILE A 135 -0.51 7.57 -2.36
N LEU A 136 -1.25 6.70 -3.04
CA LEU A 136 -0.68 5.56 -3.75
C LEU A 136 0.39 5.99 -4.75
N MET A 137 0.08 6.94 -5.63
CA MET A 137 1.01 7.38 -6.68
C MET A 137 2.29 7.99 -6.12
N VAL A 138 2.19 8.91 -5.16
CA VAL A 138 3.36 9.58 -4.60
C VAL A 138 4.22 8.63 -3.79
N PHE A 139 3.60 7.76 -2.98
CA PHE A 139 4.32 6.77 -2.21
C PHE A 139 5.10 5.81 -3.12
N GLN A 140 4.42 5.26 -4.14
CA GLN A 140 5.03 4.35 -5.12
C GLN A 140 6.17 5.01 -5.89
N LEU A 141 5.96 6.24 -6.37
CA LEU A 141 6.99 6.97 -7.10
C LEU A 141 8.24 7.17 -6.24
N VAL A 142 8.08 7.64 -5.01
CA VAL A 142 9.20 7.85 -4.09
C VAL A 142 9.88 6.52 -3.74
N GLN A 143 9.11 5.47 -3.45
CA GLN A 143 9.65 4.15 -3.17
C GLN A 143 10.50 3.62 -4.33
N VAL A 144 10.02 3.72 -5.57
CA VAL A 144 10.75 3.27 -6.77
C VAL A 144 12.02 4.10 -6.97
N LEU A 145 11.95 5.43 -6.83
CA LEU A 145 13.12 6.29 -6.93
C LEU A 145 14.20 5.96 -5.90
N LEU A 146 13.80 5.75 -4.64
CA LEU A 146 14.74 5.35 -3.58
C LEU A 146 15.34 3.97 -3.84
N PHE A 147 14.58 3.04 -4.41
CA PHE A 147 15.09 1.75 -4.86
C PHE A 147 16.18 1.93 -5.92
N PHE A 148 15.95 2.72 -6.96
CA PHE A 148 16.96 2.99 -7.98
C PHE A 148 18.20 3.63 -7.38
N VAL A 149 18.06 4.63 -6.51
CA VAL A 149 19.19 5.26 -5.82
C VAL A 149 19.96 4.24 -4.96
N SER A 150 19.26 3.30 -4.32
CA SER A 150 19.89 2.27 -3.49
C SER A 150 20.74 1.26 -4.28
N LEU A 151 20.53 1.14 -5.59
CA LEU A 151 21.32 0.27 -6.48
C LEU A 151 22.62 0.94 -6.96
N ILE A 152 22.69 2.27 -6.86
CA ILE A 152 23.91 3.00 -7.20
C ILE A 152 24.87 2.80 -6.03
N LYS A 153 25.90 1.98 -6.24
CA LYS A 153 27.00 1.84 -5.26
C LYS A 153 27.80 3.15 -5.27
N PHE A 154 27.71 3.91 -4.21
CA PHE A 154 28.65 4.98 -3.90
C PHE A 154 29.91 4.40 -3.27
#